data_753af6e12ab7ba51c0d84503a2c53f7d
#
_entry.id   753af6e12ab7ba51c0d84503a2c53f7d
#
_cell.length_a   1.000
_cell.length_b   1.000
_cell.length_c   1.000
_cell.angle_alpha   90.00
_cell.angle_beta   90.00
_cell.angle_gamma   90.00
#
_symmetry.space_group_name_H-M   'P 1'
#
loop_
_entity.id
_entity.type
_entity.pdbx_description
1 polymer ?
#
loop_
_entity_poly.entity_id
_entity_poly.type
_entity_poly.pdbx_seq_one_letter_code
_entity_poly.pdbx_strand_id
1 'polypeptide(L)'
;MATVTQTGTTQIRVASPTGPVTRTILRTPLRDALPSEIPIIDVSPIFSSSLEDRKSVAQQVRNAATNTGFFYIKNHGVPNHVTQESYNAALEFFRQDVDKKNEASITKSARYNGYRAPDTQRVNPDEGIDVRESFSITYDPRIDTEVNKVQEIPENVMEYIRMEEGHWENTSNLPNFKRSVINHYQSCLSLARALTRTFALSLDLPETAFDSKVVYPDAGINMNYYPPIPNNQSLTPTDPNARVSIGSHTDFPVFTILWQDNVGGLQVLSRDGQWINAKPIPDTFVVNIADCLQRITNDKYVSTIHRAQNWSGKERVSIGFFWGFGFHETCAVLDNCLAPGEKKKYEDINCWEWLKKRVYDMTQLDEECKKSS
;
A
#
# COMPACT_ATOMS: atom_id res chain seq x y z
N MET A 1 42.77 1.03 -8.21
CA MET A 1 42.58 1.99 -7.14
C MET A 1 41.16 1.78 -6.60
N ALA A 2 41.02 1.23 -5.40
CA ALA A 2 39.72 1.03 -4.78
C ALA A 2 39.20 2.40 -4.31
N THR A 3 38.09 2.85 -4.86
CA THR A 3 37.41 4.05 -4.43
C THR A 3 36.87 3.79 -3.02
N VAL A 4 37.46 4.41 -2.02
CA VAL A 4 36.91 4.42 -0.64
C VAL A 4 35.59 5.20 -0.71
N THR A 5 34.47 4.50 -0.72
CA THR A 5 33.15 5.10 -0.55
C THR A 5 33.05 5.62 0.89
N GLN A 6 32.97 6.92 1.04
CA GLN A 6 32.66 7.56 2.32
C GLN A 6 31.25 7.09 2.73
N THR A 7 31.16 6.15 3.68
CA THR A 7 29.91 5.68 4.28
C THR A 7 29.37 6.74 5.24
N GLY A 8 28.75 7.78 4.67
CA GLY A 8 27.99 8.74 5.46
C GLY A 8 26.61 8.16 5.79
N THR A 9 26.01 8.62 6.87
CA THR A 9 24.60 8.38 7.20
C THR A 9 23.79 9.65 7.08
N THR A 10 22.48 9.51 6.91
CA THR A 10 21.50 10.58 7.08
C THR A 10 20.34 10.05 7.91
N GLN A 11 19.41 10.90 8.28
CA GLN A 11 18.22 10.49 9.02
C GLN A 11 16.98 10.91 8.26
N ILE A 12 15.94 10.07 8.34
CA ILE A 12 14.57 10.43 7.93
C ILE A 12 13.65 10.25 9.12
N ARG A 13 12.66 11.11 9.21
CA ARG A 13 11.56 11.00 10.16
C ARG A 13 10.33 10.53 9.42
N VAL A 14 9.66 9.53 9.96
CA VAL A 14 8.42 8.97 9.38
C VAL A 14 7.38 8.79 10.47
N ALA A 15 6.13 8.92 10.11
CA ALA A 15 5.03 8.53 11.00
C ALA A 15 5.03 7.02 11.19
N SER A 16 4.84 6.53 12.42
CA SER A 16 4.77 5.10 12.76
C SER A 16 3.58 4.80 13.66
N PRO A 17 3.24 3.51 13.93
CA PRO A 17 2.17 3.14 14.86
C PRO A 17 2.27 3.77 16.26
N THR A 18 3.48 4.11 16.70
CA THR A 18 3.75 4.70 18.03
C THR A 18 4.01 6.20 17.98
N GLY A 19 3.78 6.85 16.84
CA GLY A 19 4.13 8.25 16.60
C GLY A 19 5.36 8.39 15.70
N PRO A 20 5.89 9.59 15.53
CA PRO A 20 7.06 9.83 14.67
C PRO A 20 8.30 9.08 15.14
N VAL A 21 8.97 8.39 14.22
CA VAL A 21 10.24 7.70 14.45
C VAL A 21 11.30 8.21 13.50
N THR A 22 12.53 8.33 14.01
CA THR A 22 13.71 8.67 13.22
C THR A 22 14.46 7.41 12.83
N ARG A 23 14.78 7.25 11.56
CA ARG A 23 15.55 6.12 11.04
C ARG A 23 16.83 6.60 10.39
N THR A 24 17.93 5.93 10.74
CA THR A 24 19.23 6.16 10.09
C THR A 24 19.25 5.50 8.73
N ILE A 25 19.67 6.23 7.72
CA ILE A 25 19.80 5.78 6.33
C ILE A 25 21.26 5.85 5.93
N LEU A 26 21.74 4.79 5.31
CA LEU A 26 23.06 4.75 4.71
C LEU A 26 23.10 5.54 3.40
N ARG A 27 24.08 6.41 3.23
CA ARG A 27 24.37 7.10 1.95
C ARG A 27 25.15 6.22 0.98
N THR A 28 24.69 4.96 0.85
CA THR A 28 25.24 4.00 -0.11
C THR A 28 24.44 4.06 -1.41
N PRO A 29 25.04 3.69 -2.54
CA PRO A 29 24.31 3.58 -3.80
C PRO A 29 23.11 2.65 -3.67
N LEU A 30 22.03 3.01 -4.34
CA LEU A 30 20.87 2.16 -4.46
C LEU A 30 21.26 0.84 -5.14
N ARG A 31 20.85 -0.27 -4.59
CA ARG A 31 21.08 -1.61 -5.15
C ARG A 31 19.76 -2.38 -5.31
N ASP A 32 19.81 -3.45 -6.07
CA ASP A 32 18.66 -4.34 -6.15
C ASP A 32 18.49 -5.14 -4.85
N ALA A 33 17.25 -5.44 -4.53
CA ALA A 33 16.92 -6.35 -3.44
C ALA A 33 17.42 -7.76 -3.74
N LEU A 34 17.97 -8.42 -2.74
CA LEU A 34 18.31 -9.84 -2.82
C LEU A 34 17.07 -10.70 -2.67
N PRO A 35 17.03 -11.92 -3.22
CA PRO A 35 15.92 -12.86 -3.01
C PRO A 35 15.65 -13.19 -1.54
N SER A 36 16.64 -13.07 -0.67
CA SER A 36 16.49 -13.25 0.77
C SER A 36 15.87 -12.04 1.47
N GLU A 37 15.90 -10.86 0.85
CA GLU A 37 15.31 -9.62 1.36
C GLU A 37 13.85 -9.47 0.91
N ILE A 38 13.59 -9.66 -0.39
CA ILE A 38 12.24 -9.62 -0.97
C ILE A 38 12.03 -10.91 -1.77
N PRO A 39 11.57 -12.00 -1.12
CA PRO A 39 11.41 -13.29 -1.78
C PRO A 39 10.23 -13.29 -2.75
N ILE A 40 10.29 -14.21 -3.74
CA ILE A 40 9.16 -14.51 -4.63
C ILE A 40 8.47 -15.76 -4.10
N ILE A 41 7.22 -15.62 -3.70
CA ILE A 41 6.39 -16.70 -3.15
C ILE A 41 5.40 -17.14 -4.23
N ASP A 42 5.38 -18.44 -4.54
CA ASP A 42 4.31 -19.03 -5.34
C ASP A 42 3.08 -19.23 -4.44
N VAL A 43 2.03 -18.46 -4.71
CA VAL A 43 0.81 -18.51 -3.90
C VAL A 43 -0.27 -19.40 -4.50
N SER A 44 -0.02 -20.10 -5.62
CA SER A 44 -1.02 -21.03 -6.17
C SER A 44 -1.54 -22.06 -5.14
N PRO A 45 -0.73 -22.56 -4.17
CA PRO A 45 -1.23 -23.51 -3.20
C PRO A 45 -2.22 -22.95 -2.17
N ILE A 46 -2.38 -21.61 -2.05
CA ILE A 46 -3.42 -21.07 -1.14
C ILE A 46 -4.83 -21.45 -1.61
N PHE A 47 -4.99 -21.81 -2.88
CA PHE A 47 -6.25 -22.28 -3.47
C PHE A 47 -6.40 -23.82 -3.46
N SER A 48 -5.41 -24.55 -2.91
CA SER A 48 -5.47 -26.01 -2.78
C SER A 48 -6.51 -26.44 -1.75
N SER A 49 -7.15 -27.59 -1.97
CA SER A 49 -7.96 -28.24 -0.94
C SER A 49 -7.15 -28.79 0.23
N SER A 50 -5.84 -29.02 0.04
CA SER A 50 -4.91 -29.51 1.06
C SER A 50 -4.53 -28.38 2.04
N LEU A 51 -4.81 -28.57 3.33
CA LEU A 51 -4.38 -27.63 4.37
C LEU A 51 -2.84 -27.54 4.48
N GLU A 52 -2.13 -28.63 4.25
CA GLU A 52 -0.67 -28.66 4.31
C GLU A 52 -0.05 -27.81 3.19
N ASP A 53 -0.61 -27.84 1.99
CA ASP A 53 -0.17 -26.96 0.89
C ASP A 53 -0.35 -25.48 1.28
N ARG A 54 -1.52 -25.12 1.83
CA ARG A 54 -1.80 -23.75 2.28
C ARG A 54 -0.88 -23.31 3.42
N LYS A 55 -0.60 -24.19 4.41
CA LYS A 55 0.35 -23.93 5.49
C LYS A 55 1.78 -23.75 4.99
N SER A 56 2.18 -24.48 3.95
CA SER A 56 3.51 -24.31 3.34
C SER A 56 3.72 -22.89 2.80
N VAL A 57 2.69 -22.31 2.16
CA VAL A 57 2.72 -20.90 1.72
C VAL A 57 2.71 -19.96 2.93
N ALA A 58 1.86 -20.25 3.93
CA ALA A 58 1.78 -19.44 5.14
C ALA A 58 3.13 -19.34 5.88
N GLN A 59 3.92 -20.42 5.89
CA GLN A 59 5.27 -20.40 6.47
C GLN A 59 6.23 -19.51 5.70
N GLN A 60 6.16 -19.48 4.36
CA GLN A 60 6.96 -18.56 3.54
C GLN A 60 6.56 -17.11 3.78
N VAL A 61 5.25 -16.84 3.86
CA VAL A 61 4.70 -15.51 4.19
C VAL A 61 5.16 -15.08 5.59
N ARG A 62 5.11 -15.97 6.60
CA ARG A 62 5.64 -15.70 7.95
C ARG A 62 7.10 -15.23 7.89
N ASN A 63 7.95 -15.98 7.18
CA ASN A 63 9.37 -15.67 7.07
C ASN A 63 9.60 -14.30 6.43
N ALA A 64 8.88 -13.97 5.36
CA ALA A 64 8.97 -12.67 4.73
C ALA A 64 8.44 -11.55 5.64
N ALA A 65 7.28 -11.74 6.28
CA ALA A 65 6.64 -10.77 7.15
C ALA A 65 7.47 -10.45 8.41
N THR A 66 8.18 -11.45 8.96
CA THR A 66 9.08 -11.26 10.11
C THR A 66 10.42 -10.67 9.72
N ASN A 67 10.83 -10.74 8.46
CA ASN A 67 12.12 -10.25 7.98
C ASN A 67 12.01 -8.81 7.44
N THR A 68 11.56 -8.67 6.20
CA THR A 68 11.48 -7.35 5.53
C THR A 68 10.06 -6.81 5.44
N GLY A 69 9.05 -7.63 5.70
CA GLY A 69 7.65 -7.23 5.50
C GLY A 69 7.26 -7.02 4.04
N PHE A 70 8.14 -7.39 3.08
CA PHE A 70 7.93 -7.30 1.64
C PHE A 70 8.19 -8.64 0.97
N PHE A 71 7.36 -9.00 0.01
CA PHE A 71 7.55 -10.16 -0.85
C PHE A 71 6.78 -10.01 -2.16
N TYR A 72 7.26 -10.68 -3.21
CA TYR A 72 6.50 -10.85 -4.44
C TYR A 72 5.61 -12.08 -4.32
N ILE A 73 4.45 -12.02 -4.96
CA ILE A 73 3.58 -13.17 -5.17
C ILE A 73 3.42 -13.45 -6.67
N LYS A 74 3.54 -14.71 -7.04
CA LYS A 74 3.27 -15.21 -8.40
C LYS A 74 2.17 -16.27 -8.35
N ASN A 75 1.56 -16.56 -9.51
CA ASN A 75 0.45 -17.53 -9.63
C ASN A 75 -0.74 -17.19 -8.72
N HIS A 76 -0.99 -15.89 -8.57
CA HIS A 76 -1.98 -15.30 -7.65
C HIS A 76 -3.42 -15.36 -8.15
N GLY A 77 -3.66 -15.91 -9.33
CA GLY A 77 -5.01 -16.11 -9.88
C GLY A 77 -5.64 -14.88 -10.54
N VAL A 78 -5.06 -13.68 -10.40
CA VAL A 78 -5.51 -12.49 -11.14
C VAL A 78 -5.04 -12.59 -12.59
N PRO A 79 -5.95 -12.59 -13.59
CA PRO A 79 -5.53 -12.73 -14.98
C PRO A 79 -4.75 -11.50 -15.49
N ASN A 80 -3.71 -11.72 -16.30
CA ASN A 80 -2.85 -10.64 -16.80
C ASN A 80 -3.62 -9.59 -17.63
N HIS A 81 -4.69 -9.98 -18.32
CA HIS A 81 -5.49 -9.01 -19.06
C HIS A 81 -6.18 -7.98 -18.13
N VAL A 82 -6.55 -8.38 -16.91
CA VAL A 82 -7.19 -7.47 -15.93
C VAL A 82 -6.23 -6.35 -15.51
N THR A 83 -5.00 -6.69 -15.19
CA THR A 83 -3.98 -5.70 -14.85
C THR A 83 -3.59 -4.84 -16.04
N GLN A 84 -3.49 -5.44 -17.23
CA GLN A 84 -3.15 -4.71 -18.46
C GLN A 84 -4.27 -3.74 -18.90
N GLU A 85 -5.55 -4.15 -18.80
CA GLU A 85 -6.69 -3.27 -19.08
C GLU A 85 -6.73 -2.09 -18.09
N SER A 86 -6.48 -2.36 -16.81
CA SER A 86 -6.44 -1.33 -15.78
C SER A 86 -5.26 -0.35 -15.99
N TYR A 87 -4.10 -0.86 -16.39
CA TYR A 87 -2.95 -0.03 -16.78
C TYR A 87 -3.26 0.88 -17.97
N ASN A 88 -3.86 0.32 -19.02
CA ASN A 88 -4.25 1.11 -20.21
C ASN A 88 -5.29 2.18 -19.85
N ALA A 89 -6.28 1.83 -19.03
CA ALA A 89 -7.28 2.76 -18.53
C ALA A 89 -6.65 3.90 -17.70
N ALA A 90 -5.66 3.58 -16.87
CA ALA A 90 -4.90 4.58 -16.13
C ALA A 90 -4.18 5.55 -17.08
N LEU A 91 -3.47 5.05 -18.08
CA LEU A 91 -2.80 5.90 -19.07
C LEU A 91 -3.79 6.79 -19.84
N GLU A 92 -4.94 6.24 -20.28
CA GLU A 92 -5.98 7.02 -20.95
C GLU A 92 -6.49 8.14 -20.05
N PHE A 93 -6.72 7.86 -18.76
CA PHE A 93 -7.19 8.86 -17.81
C PHE A 93 -6.13 9.95 -17.54
N PHE A 94 -4.91 9.58 -17.18
CA PHE A 94 -3.89 10.53 -16.74
C PHE A 94 -3.31 11.37 -17.88
N ARG A 95 -3.40 10.92 -19.13
CA ARG A 95 -2.98 11.68 -20.32
C ARG A 95 -4.02 12.72 -20.80
N GLN A 96 -5.21 12.78 -20.18
CA GLN A 96 -6.18 13.83 -20.46
C GLN A 96 -5.67 15.20 -19.99
N ASP A 97 -6.27 16.27 -20.52
CA ASP A 97 -6.07 17.63 -20.02
C ASP A 97 -6.43 17.74 -18.55
N VAL A 98 -5.72 18.61 -17.84
CA VAL A 98 -5.86 18.77 -16.39
C VAL A 98 -7.27 19.17 -15.97
N ASP A 99 -7.93 20.04 -16.78
CA ASP A 99 -9.31 20.48 -16.51
C ASP A 99 -10.27 19.28 -16.56
N LYS A 100 -10.07 18.37 -17.52
CA LYS A 100 -10.90 17.17 -17.65
C LYS A 100 -10.70 16.20 -16.47
N LYS A 101 -9.46 15.99 -16.03
CA LYS A 101 -9.17 15.18 -14.84
C LYS A 101 -9.79 15.80 -13.58
N ASN A 102 -9.77 17.12 -13.44
CA ASN A 102 -10.33 17.85 -12.31
C ASN A 102 -11.87 17.77 -12.22
N GLU A 103 -12.58 17.39 -13.28
CA GLU A 103 -14.01 17.08 -13.18
C GLU A 103 -14.28 15.97 -12.17
N ALA A 104 -13.39 14.97 -12.10
CA ALA A 104 -13.44 13.86 -11.13
C ALA A 104 -12.59 14.11 -9.88
N SER A 105 -12.33 15.35 -9.49
CA SER A 105 -11.45 15.69 -8.36
C SER A 105 -11.91 15.06 -7.05
N ILE A 106 -10.96 14.53 -6.31
CA ILE A 106 -11.12 13.97 -4.95
C ILE A 106 -11.72 14.98 -3.96
N THR A 107 -11.57 16.29 -4.22
CA THR A 107 -12.17 17.34 -3.37
C THR A 107 -13.69 17.38 -3.43
N LYS A 108 -14.29 16.72 -4.42
CA LYS A 108 -15.74 16.60 -4.60
C LYS A 108 -16.31 15.34 -3.93
N SER A 109 -15.45 14.49 -3.35
CA SER A 109 -15.82 13.23 -2.70
C SER A 109 -15.74 13.37 -1.17
N ALA A 110 -16.71 12.79 -0.47
CA ALA A 110 -16.69 12.68 0.99
C ALA A 110 -15.75 11.57 1.50
N ARG A 111 -15.26 10.68 0.60
CA ARG A 111 -14.44 9.50 0.93
C ARG A 111 -13.16 9.43 0.11
N TYR A 112 -12.70 10.55 -0.42
CA TYR A 112 -11.46 10.59 -1.19
C TYR A 112 -11.48 9.73 -2.47
N ASN A 113 -12.65 9.49 -3.07
CA ASN A 113 -12.78 8.86 -4.37
C ASN A 113 -12.48 9.88 -5.48
N GLY A 114 -11.77 9.44 -6.53
CA GLY A 114 -11.50 10.27 -7.69
C GLY A 114 -10.04 10.74 -7.81
N TYR A 115 -9.85 11.78 -8.60
CA TYR A 115 -8.56 12.30 -9.03
C TYR A 115 -7.92 13.25 -8.02
N ARG A 116 -6.64 13.03 -7.76
CA ARG A 116 -5.76 13.93 -7.02
C ARG A 116 -4.68 14.47 -7.95
N ALA A 117 -4.59 15.78 -8.04
CA ALA A 117 -3.59 16.46 -8.83
C ALA A 117 -2.17 16.35 -8.23
N PRO A 118 -1.11 16.48 -9.04
CA PRO A 118 0.27 16.52 -8.56
C PRO A 118 0.50 17.72 -7.64
N ASP A 119 1.56 17.65 -6.84
CA ASP A 119 1.98 18.71 -5.92
C ASP A 119 0.92 19.11 -4.85
N THR A 120 -0.10 18.28 -4.63
CA THR A 120 -1.15 18.50 -3.62
C THR A 120 -1.00 17.63 -2.37
N GLN A 121 0.00 16.77 -2.33
CA GLN A 121 0.29 15.90 -1.20
C GLN A 121 1.79 15.89 -0.91
N ARG A 122 2.12 15.77 0.36
CA ARG A 122 3.46 15.48 0.87
C ARG A 122 3.32 14.36 1.87
N VAL A 123 3.74 13.16 1.50
CA VAL A 123 3.62 11.98 2.37
C VAL A 123 4.66 12.01 3.48
N ASN A 124 5.86 12.52 3.18
CA ASN A 124 6.90 12.75 4.18
C ASN A 124 7.30 14.22 4.20
N PRO A 125 7.10 14.94 5.31
CA PRO A 125 7.41 16.36 5.40
C PRO A 125 8.92 16.69 5.39
N ASP A 126 9.79 15.75 5.73
CA ASP A 126 11.25 15.91 5.65
C ASP A 126 11.77 15.70 4.21
N GLU A 127 10.90 15.31 3.27
CA GLU A 127 11.21 15.14 1.85
C GLU A 127 10.40 16.13 0.99
N GLY A 128 10.67 16.16 -0.30
CA GLY A 128 9.98 17.07 -1.22
C GLY A 128 8.48 16.77 -1.39
N ILE A 129 7.78 17.64 -2.10
CA ILE A 129 6.36 17.44 -2.46
C ILE A 129 6.26 16.27 -3.46
N ASP A 130 5.26 15.40 -3.28
CA ASP A 130 5.01 14.25 -4.14
C ASP A 130 4.64 14.68 -5.57
N VAL A 131 5.44 14.25 -6.54
CA VAL A 131 5.20 14.50 -7.97
C VAL A 131 4.43 13.34 -8.57
N ARG A 132 3.25 13.07 -8.08
CA ARG A 132 2.37 12.05 -8.65
C ARG A 132 0.97 12.59 -8.84
N GLU A 133 0.29 12.02 -9.81
CA GLU A 133 -1.15 12.09 -9.91
C GLU A 133 -1.72 10.76 -9.41
N SER A 134 -2.92 10.77 -8.87
CA SER A 134 -3.57 9.53 -8.51
C SER A 134 -5.08 9.55 -8.76
N PHE A 135 -5.66 8.37 -8.97
CA PHE A 135 -7.10 8.16 -8.98
C PHE A 135 -7.43 7.02 -8.01
N SER A 136 -8.30 7.30 -7.05
CA SER A 136 -8.62 6.37 -5.97
C SER A 136 -10.09 6.02 -5.93
N ILE A 137 -10.40 4.78 -5.55
CA ILE A 137 -11.74 4.39 -5.08
C ILE A 137 -11.61 3.63 -3.76
N THR A 138 -12.55 3.85 -2.86
CA THR A 138 -12.68 3.16 -1.58
C THR A 138 -13.75 2.06 -1.67
N TYR A 139 -13.91 1.30 -0.61
CA TYR A 139 -14.87 0.19 -0.55
C TYR A 139 -16.30 0.63 -0.85
N ASP A 140 -16.89 -0.07 -1.80
CA ASP A 140 -18.30 0.04 -2.16
C ASP A 140 -18.91 -1.38 -2.23
N PRO A 141 -19.87 -1.72 -1.36
CA PRO A 141 -20.45 -3.06 -1.31
C PRO A 141 -21.21 -3.44 -2.59
N ARG A 142 -21.59 -2.47 -3.44
CA ARG A 142 -22.26 -2.73 -4.72
C ARG A 142 -21.34 -3.38 -5.75
N ILE A 143 -20.02 -3.23 -5.59
CA ILE A 143 -19.01 -3.84 -6.46
C ILE A 143 -18.28 -5.00 -5.78
N ASP A 144 -18.66 -5.37 -4.56
CA ASP A 144 -18.13 -6.55 -3.87
C ASP A 144 -18.96 -7.79 -4.22
N THR A 145 -18.34 -8.76 -4.87
CA THR A 145 -19.02 -9.97 -5.34
C THR A 145 -19.48 -10.91 -4.21
N GLU A 146 -19.00 -10.71 -2.98
CA GLU A 146 -19.44 -11.49 -1.81
C GLU A 146 -20.63 -10.84 -1.08
N VAL A 147 -20.97 -9.59 -1.40
CA VAL A 147 -22.13 -8.90 -0.83
C VAL A 147 -23.34 -9.08 -1.75
N ASN A 148 -24.27 -9.95 -1.36
CA ASN A 148 -25.45 -10.24 -2.17
C ASN A 148 -26.54 -9.16 -2.07
N LYS A 149 -26.67 -8.52 -0.89
CA LYS A 149 -27.73 -7.53 -0.61
C LYS A 149 -27.21 -6.39 0.27
N VAL A 150 -27.00 -5.24 -0.34
CA VAL A 150 -26.55 -4.03 0.36
C VAL A 150 -27.50 -3.61 1.48
N GLN A 151 -28.81 -3.87 1.33
CA GLN A 151 -29.85 -3.53 2.29
C GLN A 151 -29.79 -4.34 3.59
N GLU A 152 -29.07 -5.47 3.59
CA GLU A 152 -28.89 -6.34 4.75
C GLU A 152 -27.62 -5.98 5.56
N ILE A 153 -26.83 -4.98 5.11
CA ILE A 153 -25.67 -4.50 5.84
C ILE A 153 -26.12 -3.84 7.14
N PRO A 154 -25.56 -4.23 8.31
CA PRO A 154 -25.92 -3.65 9.58
C PRO A 154 -25.72 -2.12 9.60
N GLU A 155 -26.60 -1.40 10.28
CA GLU A 155 -26.59 0.07 10.31
C GLU A 155 -25.27 0.63 10.88
N ASN A 156 -24.74 0.01 11.93
CA ASN A 156 -23.46 0.37 12.54
C ASN A 156 -22.23 0.10 11.62
N VAL A 157 -22.40 -0.64 10.53
CA VAL A 157 -21.40 -0.83 9.47
C VAL A 157 -21.60 0.20 8.37
N MET A 158 -22.87 0.46 7.99
CA MET A 158 -23.22 1.42 6.95
C MET A 158 -22.78 2.85 7.27
N GLU A 159 -22.64 3.23 8.53
CA GLU A 159 -22.11 4.55 8.91
C GLU A 159 -20.69 4.81 8.42
N TYR A 160 -19.91 3.74 8.16
CA TYR A 160 -18.55 3.81 7.63
C TYR A 160 -18.48 3.69 6.11
N ILE A 161 -19.56 3.31 5.44
CA ILE A 161 -19.59 3.09 3.99
C ILE A 161 -20.17 4.33 3.29
N ARG A 162 -19.54 4.73 2.19
CA ARG A 162 -20.01 5.81 1.33
C ARG A 162 -20.07 5.31 -0.11
N MET A 163 -21.29 5.14 -0.60
CA MET A 163 -21.54 4.77 -2.00
C MET A 163 -21.64 6.06 -2.82
N GLU A 164 -20.66 6.30 -3.67
CA GLU A 164 -20.55 7.51 -4.49
C GLU A 164 -20.51 7.16 -5.97
N GLU A 165 -21.08 8.00 -6.82
CA GLU A 165 -21.07 7.84 -8.28
C GLU A 165 -20.35 8.98 -9.01
N GLY A 166 -20.20 10.16 -8.39
CA GLY A 166 -19.71 11.34 -9.07
C GLY A 166 -18.35 11.18 -9.77
N HIS A 167 -17.45 10.41 -9.19
CA HIS A 167 -16.15 10.09 -9.80
C HIS A 167 -16.31 9.23 -11.07
N TRP A 168 -17.32 8.35 -11.13
CA TRP A 168 -17.62 7.57 -12.33
C TRP A 168 -18.35 8.38 -13.39
N GLU A 169 -19.30 9.22 -13.01
CA GLU A 169 -20.03 10.11 -13.92
C GLU A 169 -19.05 11.05 -14.65
N ASN A 170 -18.10 11.60 -13.89
CA ASN A 170 -17.08 12.51 -14.41
C ASN A 170 -15.94 11.83 -15.18
N THR A 171 -15.94 10.49 -15.29
CA THR A 171 -15.03 9.71 -16.16
C THR A 171 -15.77 8.99 -17.29
N SER A 172 -17.05 9.31 -17.53
CA SER A 172 -17.90 8.64 -18.53
C SER A 172 -17.43 8.83 -19.98
N ASN A 173 -16.59 9.83 -20.23
CA ASN A 173 -15.91 10.03 -21.52
C ASN A 173 -14.87 8.92 -21.83
N LEU A 174 -14.50 8.10 -20.85
CA LEU A 174 -13.59 6.96 -20.99
C LEU A 174 -14.40 5.65 -20.82
N PRO A 175 -14.95 5.06 -21.89
CA PRO A 175 -15.98 4.02 -21.81
C PRO A 175 -15.51 2.73 -21.11
N ASN A 176 -14.21 2.46 -21.12
CA ASN A 176 -13.62 1.28 -20.49
C ASN A 176 -13.10 1.55 -19.06
N PHE A 177 -12.95 2.80 -18.65
CA PHE A 177 -12.26 3.16 -17.42
C PHE A 177 -12.91 2.53 -16.17
N LYS A 178 -14.18 2.82 -15.92
CA LYS A 178 -14.93 2.26 -14.77
C LYS A 178 -14.84 0.74 -14.72
N ARG A 179 -15.10 0.07 -15.86
CA ARG A 179 -15.07 -1.39 -15.95
C ARG A 179 -13.70 -1.97 -15.61
N SER A 180 -12.63 -1.42 -16.20
CA SER A 180 -11.27 -1.93 -16.00
C SER A 180 -10.81 -1.74 -14.56
N VAL A 181 -11.11 -0.60 -13.95
CA VAL A 181 -10.80 -0.32 -12.53
C VAL A 181 -11.55 -1.27 -11.61
N ILE A 182 -12.86 -1.47 -11.84
CA ILE A 182 -13.69 -2.38 -11.02
C ILE A 182 -13.22 -3.83 -11.16
N ASN A 183 -12.91 -4.31 -12.37
CA ASN A 183 -12.42 -5.69 -12.58
C ASN A 183 -11.10 -5.93 -11.82
N HIS A 184 -10.18 -4.97 -11.84
CA HIS A 184 -8.93 -5.07 -11.09
C HIS A 184 -9.21 -5.05 -9.57
N TYR A 185 -10.05 -4.13 -9.12
CA TYR A 185 -10.47 -4.03 -7.73
C TYR A 185 -11.08 -5.35 -7.21
N GLN A 186 -12.04 -5.93 -7.93
CA GLN A 186 -12.71 -7.19 -7.56
C GLN A 186 -11.73 -8.36 -7.51
N SER A 187 -10.80 -8.42 -8.47
CA SER A 187 -9.76 -9.46 -8.49
C SER A 187 -8.84 -9.35 -7.28
N CYS A 188 -8.42 -8.14 -6.92
CA CYS A 188 -7.61 -7.89 -5.73
C CYS A 188 -8.40 -8.14 -4.44
N LEU A 189 -9.70 -7.82 -4.40
CA LEU A 189 -10.58 -8.07 -3.25
C LEU A 189 -10.64 -9.56 -2.92
N SER A 190 -10.87 -10.40 -3.93
CA SER A 190 -10.88 -11.86 -3.76
C SER A 190 -9.52 -12.41 -3.34
N LEU A 191 -8.43 -11.94 -3.97
CA LEU A 191 -7.07 -12.32 -3.62
C LEU A 191 -6.73 -11.90 -2.18
N ALA A 192 -7.12 -10.71 -1.76
CA ALA A 192 -6.85 -10.18 -0.42
C ALA A 192 -7.54 -11.02 0.68
N ARG A 193 -8.78 -11.49 0.44
CA ARG A 193 -9.45 -12.42 1.36
C ARG A 193 -8.70 -13.75 1.47
N ALA A 194 -8.22 -14.31 0.35
CA ALA A 194 -7.40 -15.53 0.37
C ALA A 194 -6.06 -15.33 1.11
N LEU A 195 -5.40 -14.20 0.88
CA LEU A 195 -4.17 -13.84 1.60
C LEU A 195 -4.43 -13.60 3.10
N THR A 196 -5.59 -13.07 3.48
CA THR A 196 -5.97 -12.88 4.90
C THR A 196 -6.02 -14.21 5.64
N ARG A 197 -6.57 -15.26 5.03
CA ARG A 197 -6.54 -16.63 5.57
C ARG A 197 -5.11 -17.18 5.63
N THR A 198 -4.29 -16.87 4.63
CA THR A 198 -2.86 -17.24 4.64
C THR A 198 -2.13 -16.55 5.80
N PHE A 199 -2.43 -15.28 6.09
CA PHE A 199 -1.88 -14.57 7.24
C PHE A 199 -2.37 -15.18 8.57
N ALA A 200 -3.64 -15.60 8.68
CA ALA A 200 -4.12 -16.31 9.88
C ALA A 200 -3.31 -17.59 10.12
N LEU A 201 -3.14 -18.43 9.10
CA LEU A 201 -2.30 -19.63 9.18
C LEU A 201 -0.83 -19.32 9.53
N SER A 202 -0.29 -18.23 8.96
CA SER A 202 1.08 -17.81 9.24
C SER A 202 1.30 -17.35 10.68
N LEU A 203 0.24 -17.05 11.40
CA LEU A 203 0.22 -16.69 12.82
C LEU A 203 -0.22 -17.85 13.73
N ASP A 204 -0.29 -19.10 13.22
CA ASP A 204 -0.77 -20.28 13.93
C ASP A 204 -2.22 -20.13 14.44
N LEU A 205 -3.03 -19.33 13.76
CA LEU A 205 -4.45 -19.19 14.05
C LEU A 205 -5.29 -20.14 13.16
N PRO A 206 -6.54 -20.40 13.54
CA PRO A 206 -7.50 -20.98 12.61
C PRO A 206 -7.55 -20.18 11.32
N GLU A 207 -7.61 -20.86 10.17
CA GLU A 207 -7.56 -20.22 8.84
C GLU A 207 -8.62 -19.11 8.67
N THR A 208 -9.77 -19.28 9.30
CA THR A 208 -10.92 -18.36 9.25
C THR A 208 -10.93 -17.29 10.34
N ALA A 209 -9.84 -17.15 11.11
CA ALA A 209 -9.79 -16.29 12.29
C ALA A 209 -10.10 -14.81 12.01
N PHE A 210 -9.84 -14.36 10.79
CA PHE A 210 -10.08 -12.96 10.37
C PHE A 210 -11.27 -12.81 9.41
N ASP A 211 -11.96 -13.88 9.03
CA ASP A 211 -13.03 -13.81 8.03
C ASP A 211 -14.13 -12.81 8.43
N SER A 212 -14.56 -12.82 9.70
CA SER A 212 -15.57 -11.88 10.19
C SER A 212 -15.13 -10.42 10.11
N LYS A 213 -13.82 -10.15 10.22
CA LYS A 213 -13.26 -8.81 10.19
C LYS A 213 -13.18 -8.19 8.78
N VAL A 214 -13.35 -9.02 7.76
CA VAL A 214 -13.22 -8.64 6.35
C VAL A 214 -14.48 -8.90 5.52
N VAL A 215 -15.63 -9.06 6.19
CA VAL A 215 -16.94 -9.12 5.51
C VAL A 215 -17.21 -7.80 4.81
N TYR A 216 -16.99 -6.69 5.50
CA TYR A 216 -17.07 -5.32 4.95
C TYR A 216 -15.73 -4.62 5.21
N PRO A 217 -14.73 -4.85 4.36
CA PRO A 217 -13.35 -4.45 4.64
C PRO A 217 -13.11 -2.94 4.46
N ASP A 218 -12.03 -2.45 5.06
CA ASP A 218 -11.36 -1.25 4.57
C ASP A 218 -10.54 -1.66 3.32
N ALA A 219 -11.09 -1.39 2.15
CA ALA A 219 -10.46 -1.75 0.89
C ALA A 219 -10.50 -0.57 -0.09
N GLY A 220 -9.36 -0.33 -0.73
CA GLY A 220 -9.28 0.74 -1.71
C GLY A 220 -8.23 0.46 -2.78
N ILE A 221 -8.48 0.91 -4.00
CA ILE A 221 -7.48 0.90 -5.06
C ILE A 221 -7.02 2.33 -5.34
N ASN A 222 -5.72 2.49 -5.55
CA ASN A 222 -5.10 3.76 -5.89
C ASN A 222 -4.20 3.56 -7.11
N MET A 223 -4.63 4.13 -8.24
CA MET A 223 -3.83 4.18 -9.46
C MET A 223 -2.93 5.40 -9.38
N ASN A 224 -1.62 5.19 -9.40
CA ASN A 224 -0.64 6.26 -9.35
C ASN A 224 0.02 6.43 -10.71
N TYR A 225 0.07 7.66 -11.18
CA TYR A 225 0.79 8.06 -12.38
C TYR A 225 1.94 8.98 -12.00
N TYR A 226 3.12 8.66 -12.45
CA TYR A 226 4.34 9.42 -12.23
C TYR A 226 4.82 9.97 -13.57
N PRO A 227 4.70 11.27 -13.79
CA PRO A 227 5.15 11.88 -15.03
C PRO A 227 6.67 11.70 -15.22
N PRO A 228 7.15 11.72 -16.47
CA PRO A 228 8.58 11.70 -16.73
C PRO A 228 9.24 12.95 -16.16
N ILE A 229 10.23 12.76 -15.28
CA ILE A 229 11.05 13.86 -14.78
C ILE A 229 12.27 14.00 -15.70
N PRO A 230 12.53 15.17 -16.30
CA PRO A 230 13.71 15.38 -17.13
C PRO A 230 14.99 15.08 -16.37
N ASN A 231 15.92 14.35 -17.00
CA ASN A 231 17.19 13.90 -16.41
C ASN A 231 18.12 15.03 -15.90
N ASN A 232 17.80 16.29 -16.20
CA ASN A 232 18.65 17.45 -15.86
C ASN A 232 18.40 18.03 -14.47
N GLN A 233 17.39 17.52 -13.74
CA GLN A 233 17.21 17.92 -12.36
C GLN A 233 18.03 16.97 -11.49
N SER A 234 19.21 17.44 -11.08
CA SER A 234 20.06 16.77 -10.08
C SER A 234 19.37 16.78 -8.72
N LEU A 235 18.38 15.87 -8.58
CA LEU A 235 17.62 15.72 -7.35
C LEU A 235 18.37 14.70 -6.49
N THR A 236 19.17 15.18 -5.55
CA THR A 236 19.66 14.30 -4.49
C THR A 236 18.50 14.04 -3.51
N PRO A 237 18.31 12.81 -3.04
CA PRO A 237 17.24 12.47 -2.08
C PRO A 237 17.28 13.26 -0.77
N THR A 238 18.31 14.08 -0.56
CA THR A 238 18.58 14.84 0.66
C THR A 238 18.30 16.33 0.52
N ASP A 239 17.87 16.80 -0.66
CA ASP A 239 17.43 18.17 -0.85
C ASP A 239 15.95 18.27 -0.42
N PRO A 240 15.60 19.06 0.62
CA PRO A 240 14.21 19.23 1.06
C PRO A 240 13.31 19.87 -0.01
N ASN A 241 13.91 20.46 -1.05
CA ASN A 241 13.19 20.97 -2.22
C ASN A 241 13.20 19.98 -3.39
N ALA A 242 13.84 18.81 -3.25
CA ALA A 242 13.83 17.79 -4.28
C ALA A 242 12.41 17.24 -4.42
N ARG A 243 11.90 17.26 -5.65
CA ARG A 243 10.61 16.63 -5.98
C ARG A 243 10.78 15.12 -5.92
N VAL A 244 10.04 14.45 -5.04
CA VAL A 244 10.00 13.00 -4.93
C VAL A 244 8.76 12.44 -5.63
N SER A 245 8.81 11.22 -6.11
CA SER A 245 7.62 10.59 -6.71
C SER A 245 6.56 10.28 -5.65
N ILE A 246 6.93 9.54 -4.60
CA ILE A 246 6.21 9.43 -3.31
C ILE A 246 7.28 9.39 -2.22
N GLY A 247 7.14 10.25 -1.21
CA GLY A 247 8.04 10.29 -0.06
C GLY A 247 8.05 9.01 0.78
N SER A 248 9.04 8.90 1.65
CA SER A 248 9.24 7.73 2.53
C SER A 248 8.11 7.61 3.55
N HIS A 249 7.46 6.45 3.62
CA HIS A 249 6.30 6.19 4.48
C HIS A 249 6.16 4.70 4.82
N THR A 250 5.22 4.39 5.70
CA THR A 250 4.62 3.07 5.90
C THR A 250 3.14 3.13 5.55
N ASP A 251 2.56 2.00 5.12
CA ASP A 251 1.13 1.89 4.90
C ASP A 251 0.36 1.69 6.21
N PHE A 252 -0.92 2.07 6.26
CA PHE A 252 -1.70 2.09 7.52
C PHE A 252 -2.56 0.84 7.75
N PRO A 253 -3.14 0.18 6.69
CA PRO A 253 -4.08 -0.93 6.86
C PRO A 253 -3.39 -2.23 7.34
N VAL A 254 -3.87 -3.38 6.88
CA VAL A 254 -3.30 -4.71 7.22
C VAL A 254 -2.16 -5.05 6.28
N PHE A 255 -2.36 -4.93 4.97
CA PHE A 255 -1.33 -5.08 3.94
C PHE A 255 -1.74 -4.39 2.64
N THR A 256 -0.78 -4.24 1.74
CA THR A 256 -0.99 -3.69 0.39
C THR A 256 -0.61 -4.73 -0.65
N ILE A 257 -1.39 -4.83 -1.73
CA ILE A 257 -1.08 -5.58 -2.95
C ILE A 257 -0.77 -4.55 -4.04
N LEU A 258 0.46 -4.54 -4.54
CA LEU A 258 0.92 -3.56 -5.52
C LEU A 258 1.23 -4.21 -6.86
N TRP A 259 0.53 -3.78 -7.90
CA TRP A 259 0.96 -3.95 -9.28
C TRP A 259 1.83 -2.77 -9.72
N GLN A 260 2.87 -3.01 -10.48
CA GLN A 260 3.71 -1.97 -11.08
C GLN A 260 4.09 -2.31 -12.51
N ASP A 261 4.23 -1.29 -13.34
CA ASP A 261 4.74 -1.44 -14.70
C ASP A 261 6.25 -1.77 -14.73
N ASN A 262 6.78 -1.96 -15.93
CA ASN A 262 8.19 -2.33 -16.14
C ASN A 262 9.20 -1.18 -15.93
N VAL A 263 8.75 0.02 -15.58
CA VAL A 263 9.64 1.17 -15.34
C VAL A 263 10.36 1.05 -14.00
N GLY A 264 9.69 0.48 -13.00
CA GLY A 264 10.27 0.31 -11.67
C GLY A 264 10.20 1.58 -10.82
N GLY A 265 11.06 1.66 -9.79
CA GLY A 265 11.15 2.83 -8.91
C GLY A 265 10.61 2.62 -7.50
N LEU A 266 10.02 1.46 -7.17
CA LEU A 266 9.72 1.11 -5.78
C LEU A 266 11.04 0.82 -5.03
N GLN A 267 11.23 1.51 -3.92
CA GLN A 267 12.39 1.35 -3.04
C GLN A 267 11.94 1.03 -1.63
N VAL A 268 12.59 0.07 -1.02
CA VAL A 268 12.32 -0.42 0.34
C VAL A 268 13.54 -0.16 1.21
N LEU A 269 13.34 0.28 2.45
CA LEU A 269 14.42 0.50 3.38
C LEU A 269 14.77 -0.82 4.07
N SER A 270 15.98 -1.34 3.81
CA SER A 270 16.47 -2.56 4.48
C SER A 270 16.65 -2.33 5.99
N ARG A 271 16.77 -3.40 6.75
CA ARG A 271 17.02 -3.33 8.20
C ARG A 271 18.31 -2.57 8.54
N ASP A 272 19.30 -2.66 7.68
CA ASP A 272 20.60 -2.00 7.84
C ASP A 272 20.56 -0.52 7.44
N GLY A 273 19.40 0.00 7.02
CA GLY A 273 19.24 1.39 6.61
C GLY A 273 19.66 1.68 5.17
N GLN A 274 19.81 0.66 4.32
CA GLN A 274 20.09 0.85 2.89
C GLN A 274 18.80 0.83 2.08
N TRP A 275 18.66 1.74 1.11
CA TRP A 275 17.60 1.67 0.12
C TRP A 275 17.88 0.56 -0.89
N ILE A 276 16.90 -0.31 -1.10
CA ILE A 276 16.95 -1.43 -2.07
C ILE A 276 15.80 -1.31 -3.06
N ASN A 277 16.08 -1.63 -4.33
CA ASN A 277 15.07 -1.65 -5.39
C ASN A 277 14.22 -2.91 -5.32
N ALA A 278 12.90 -2.76 -5.24
CA ALA A 278 11.95 -3.81 -5.56
C ALA A 278 11.63 -3.75 -7.06
N LYS A 279 12.48 -4.36 -7.88
CA LYS A 279 12.34 -4.34 -9.35
C LYS A 279 11.03 -4.96 -9.80
N PRO A 280 10.42 -4.46 -10.89
CA PRO A 280 9.29 -5.14 -11.51
C PRO A 280 9.69 -6.56 -11.94
N ILE A 281 8.83 -7.52 -11.60
CA ILE A 281 8.94 -8.90 -12.05
C ILE A 281 7.65 -9.20 -12.81
N PRO A 282 7.71 -9.66 -14.07
CA PRO A 282 6.52 -9.98 -14.85
C PRO A 282 5.58 -10.94 -14.10
N ASP A 283 4.28 -10.74 -14.25
CA ASP A 283 3.24 -11.60 -13.70
C ASP A 283 3.28 -11.77 -12.17
N THR A 284 3.77 -10.73 -11.46
CA THR A 284 3.77 -10.70 -9.99
C THR A 284 3.09 -9.45 -9.45
N PHE A 285 2.59 -9.57 -8.22
CA PHE A 285 2.37 -8.41 -7.35
C PHE A 285 3.45 -8.33 -6.28
N VAL A 286 3.69 -7.13 -5.76
CA VAL A 286 4.40 -6.94 -4.50
C VAL A 286 3.37 -6.89 -3.38
N VAL A 287 3.60 -7.61 -2.29
CA VAL A 287 2.80 -7.51 -1.06
C VAL A 287 3.68 -6.92 0.02
N ASN A 288 3.18 -5.92 0.72
CA ASN A 288 3.84 -5.37 1.90
C ASN A 288 2.92 -5.35 3.12
N ILE A 289 3.51 -5.69 4.26
CA ILE A 289 2.89 -5.56 5.57
C ILE A 289 2.70 -4.09 5.89
N ALA A 290 1.53 -3.77 6.47
CA ALA A 290 1.21 -2.41 6.90
C ALA A 290 1.08 -2.30 8.44
N ASP A 291 0.92 -1.09 8.93
CA ASP A 291 1.05 -0.76 10.36
C ASP A 291 0.03 -1.46 11.26
N CYS A 292 -1.21 -1.68 10.78
CA CYS A 292 -2.22 -2.41 11.56
C CYS A 292 -1.79 -3.86 11.80
N LEU A 293 -1.24 -4.54 10.78
CA LEU A 293 -0.77 -5.92 10.94
C LEU A 293 0.47 -5.99 11.84
N GLN A 294 1.40 -5.04 11.74
CA GLN A 294 2.51 -4.92 12.69
C GLN A 294 1.97 -4.76 14.12
N ARG A 295 1.01 -3.87 14.33
CA ARG A 295 0.40 -3.58 15.61
C ARG A 295 -0.26 -4.83 16.23
N ILE A 296 -1.12 -5.53 15.49
CA ILE A 296 -1.83 -6.70 16.03
C ILE A 296 -0.91 -7.89 16.29
N THR A 297 0.26 -7.93 15.66
CA THR A 297 1.27 -8.96 15.90
C THR A 297 2.31 -8.56 16.95
N ASN A 298 2.10 -7.46 17.68
CA ASN A 298 3.01 -6.94 18.70
C ASN A 298 4.45 -6.74 18.17
N ASP A 299 4.59 -6.24 16.92
CA ASP A 299 5.83 -6.05 16.15
C ASP A 299 6.53 -7.35 15.71
N LYS A 300 5.88 -8.51 15.75
CA LYS A 300 6.46 -9.70 15.13
C LYS A 300 6.55 -9.58 13.62
N TYR A 301 5.55 -9.02 12.98
CA TYR A 301 5.56 -8.66 11.56
C TYR A 301 5.96 -7.20 11.40
N VAL A 302 6.64 -6.87 10.32
CA VAL A 302 7.27 -5.56 10.14
C VAL A 302 6.58 -4.77 9.04
N SER A 303 6.07 -3.59 9.38
CA SER A 303 5.68 -2.58 8.41
C SER A 303 6.93 -1.78 8.04
N THR A 304 7.39 -1.94 6.81
CA THR A 304 8.69 -1.42 6.38
C THR A 304 8.54 -0.14 5.60
N ILE A 305 9.40 0.83 5.91
CA ILE A 305 9.47 2.11 5.22
C ILE A 305 9.81 1.87 3.76
N HIS A 306 9.02 2.49 2.88
CA HIS A 306 9.23 2.42 1.45
C HIS A 306 8.89 3.76 0.79
N ARG A 307 9.32 3.92 -0.45
CA ARG A 307 9.08 5.11 -1.26
C ARG A 307 9.05 4.76 -2.74
N ALA A 308 8.63 5.68 -3.58
CA ALA A 308 8.76 5.56 -5.03
C ALA A 308 9.59 6.70 -5.60
N GLN A 309 10.50 6.36 -6.55
CA GLN A 309 11.35 7.31 -7.24
C GLN A 309 11.38 6.99 -8.73
N ASN A 310 10.82 7.87 -9.56
CA ASN A 310 10.84 7.71 -11.01
C ASN A 310 11.89 8.61 -11.67
N TRP A 311 13.11 8.14 -11.76
CA TRP A 311 14.21 8.84 -12.44
C TRP A 311 14.51 8.29 -13.84
N SER A 312 13.60 7.48 -14.37
CA SER A 312 13.80 6.80 -15.65
C SER A 312 13.68 7.74 -16.87
N GLY A 313 13.14 8.96 -16.71
CA GLY A 313 12.76 9.83 -17.82
C GLY A 313 11.53 9.36 -18.60
N LYS A 314 10.87 8.28 -18.15
CA LYS A 314 9.63 7.73 -18.73
C LYS A 314 8.47 7.93 -17.77
N GLU A 315 7.25 7.95 -18.29
CA GLU A 315 6.07 7.85 -17.44
C GLU A 315 6.03 6.46 -16.77
N ARG A 316 5.52 6.41 -15.55
CA ARG A 316 5.36 5.20 -14.75
C ARG A 316 3.94 5.12 -14.20
N VAL A 317 3.40 3.91 -14.15
CA VAL A 317 2.14 3.61 -13.47
C VAL A 317 2.35 2.53 -12.43
N SER A 318 1.75 2.73 -11.26
CA SER A 318 1.59 1.65 -10.28
C SER A 318 0.16 1.67 -9.73
N ILE A 319 -0.33 0.49 -9.36
CA ILE A 319 -1.70 0.33 -8.87
C ILE A 319 -1.62 -0.41 -7.54
N GLY A 320 -1.87 0.32 -6.46
CA GLY A 320 -1.87 -0.22 -5.10
C GLY A 320 -3.30 -0.55 -4.67
N PHE A 321 -3.50 -1.75 -4.15
CA PHE A 321 -4.72 -2.16 -3.50
C PHE A 321 -4.46 -2.27 -2.00
N PHE A 322 -5.08 -1.37 -1.23
CA PHE A 322 -4.97 -1.31 0.22
C PHE A 322 -6.02 -2.20 0.85
N TRP A 323 -5.64 -2.97 1.86
CA TRP A 323 -6.51 -3.93 2.49
C TRP A 323 -6.44 -3.88 4.01
N GLY A 324 -7.58 -3.68 4.64
CA GLY A 324 -7.73 -3.58 6.09
C GLY A 324 -8.98 -4.28 6.61
N PHE A 325 -9.05 -4.44 7.92
CA PHE A 325 -10.28 -4.85 8.60
C PHE A 325 -11.35 -3.76 8.45
N GLY A 326 -12.61 -4.16 8.48
CA GLY A 326 -13.72 -3.20 8.42
C GLY A 326 -13.59 -2.10 9.48
N PHE A 327 -13.99 -0.89 9.14
CA PHE A 327 -13.85 0.26 10.07
C PHE A 327 -14.61 0.12 11.38
N HIS A 328 -15.64 -0.73 11.42
CA HIS A 328 -16.39 -1.09 12.63
C HIS A 328 -15.64 -2.07 13.54
N GLU A 329 -14.55 -2.69 13.05
CA GLU A 329 -13.78 -3.68 13.76
C GLU A 329 -12.73 -3.07 14.71
N THR A 330 -12.15 -3.91 15.56
CA THR A 330 -11.09 -3.54 16.50
C THR A 330 -9.75 -4.11 16.08
N CYS A 331 -8.73 -3.24 16.06
CA CYS A 331 -7.33 -3.56 15.89
C CYS A 331 -6.73 -3.82 17.29
N ALA A 332 -6.72 -5.09 17.73
CA ALA A 332 -6.22 -5.55 19.03
C ALA A 332 -5.01 -6.45 18.88
N VAL A 333 -4.08 -6.39 19.83
CA VAL A 333 -2.92 -7.30 19.85
C VAL A 333 -3.38 -8.74 20.10
N LEU A 334 -2.94 -9.65 19.24
CA LEU A 334 -3.24 -11.07 19.31
C LEU A 334 -2.47 -11.75 20.46
N ASP A 335 -3.17 -12.49 21.31
CA ASP A 335 -2.56 -13.11 22.50
C ASP A 335 -1.48 -14.15 22.13
N ASN A 336 -1.65 -14.88 21.02
CA ASN A 336 -0.66 -15.82 20.51
C ASN A 336 0.59 -15.14 19.90
N CYS A 337 0.55 -13.84 19.75
CA CYS A 337 1.70 -13.03 19.36
C CYS A 337 2.53 -12.55 20.57
N LEU A 338 2.13 -12.87 21.79
CA LEU A 338 2.87 -12.52 23.01
C LEU A 338 3.77 -13.69 23.42
N ALA A 339 5.02 -13.40 23.78
CA ALA A 339 5.86 -14.37 24.49
C ALA A 339 5.39 -14.51 25.95
N PRO A 340 5.70 -15.62 26.65
CA PRO A 340 5.37 -15.77 28.06
C PRO A 340 5.88 -14.58 28.90
N GLY A 341 4.97 -13.86 29.54
CA GLY A 341 5.28 -12.67 30.34
C GLY A 341 5.45 -11.36 29.53
N GLU A 342 5.36 -11.39 28.22
CA GLU A 342 5.40 -10.19 27.39
C GLU A 342 4.08 -9.40 27.51
N LYS A 343 4.17 -8.09 27.60
CA LYS A 343 3.00 -7.20 27.62
C LYS A 343 2.64 -6.76 26.20
N LYS A 344 1.35 -6.49 25.99
CA LYS A 344 0.87 -5.80 24.80
C LYS A 344 1.55 -4.43 24.72
N LYS A 345 2.17 -4.12 23.57
CA LYS A 345 2.78 -2.81 23.29
C LYS A 345 1.74 -1.76 22.92
N TYR A 346 0.57 -2.21 22.52
CA TYR A 346 -0.48 -1.38 21.96
C TYR A 346 -1.81 -1.65 22.67
N GLU A 347 -2.56 -0.60 22.89
CA GLU A 347 -3.94 -0.69 23.38
C GLU A 347 -4.90 -1.06 22.22
N ASP A 348 -6.04 -1.63 22.55
CA ASP A 348 -7.07 -1.92 21.55
C ASP A 348 -7.63 -0.60 21.00
N ILE A 349 -7.81 -0.52 19.68
CA ILE A 349 -8.33 0.66 19.00
C ILE A 349 -9.30 0.24 17.89
N ASN A 350 -10.38 0.99 17.71
CA ASN A 350 -11.27 0.81 16.57
C ASN A 350 -10.53 1.13 15.25
N CYS A 351 -10.78 0.38 14.18
CA CYS A 351 -10.06 0.52 12.91
C CYS A 351 -10.27 1.90 12.25
N TRP A 352 -11.45 2.51 12.40
CA TRP A 352 -11.69 3.88 11.92
C TRP A 352 -10.89 4.92 12.71
N GLU A 353 -10.87 4.80 14.05
CA GLU A 353 -10.05 5.66 14.90
C GLU A 353 -8.55 5.47 14.63
N TRP A 354 -8.14 4.23 14.35
CA TRP A 354 -6.78 3.94 13.90
C TRP A 354 -6.41 4.71 12.63
N LEU A 355 -7.25 4.63 11.58
CA LEU A 355 -7.02 5.37 10.33
C LEU A 355 -6.94 6.88 10.59
N LYS A 356 -7.89 7.44 11.34
CA LYS A 356 -7.89 8.88 11.68
C LYS A 356 -6.60 9.29 12.39
N LYS A 357 -6.16 8.47 13.36
CA LYS A 357 -4.91 8.71 14.08
C LYS A 357 -3.72 8.74 13.13
N ARG A 358 -3.60 7.78 12.22
CA ARG A 358 -2.48 7.71 11.27
C ARG A 358 -2.44 8.90 10.30
N VAL A 359 -3.61 9.29 9.80
CA VAL A 359 -3.75 10.49 8.95
C VAL A 359 -3.38 11.75 9.74
N TYR A 360 -3.83 11.85 10.99
CA TYR A 360 -3.48 12.97 11.86
C TYR A 360 -1.97 13.02 12.14
N ASP A 361 -1.33 11.91 12.51
CA ASP A 361 0.12 11.83 12.78
C ASP A 361 0.94 12.29 11.57
N MET A 362 0.53 11.91 10.35
CA MET A 362 1.16 12.36 9.11
C MET A 362 1.01 13.88 8.89
N THR A 363 -0.18 14.44 9.20
CA THR A 363 -0.45 15.86 9.06
C THR A 363 0.32 16.70 10.08
N GLN A 364 0.44 16.23 11.33
CA GLN A 364 1.20 16.93 12.36
C GLN A 364 2.69 17.03 12.04
N LEU A 365 3.28 15.99 11.46
CA LEU A 365 4.65 16.04 10.97
C LEU A 365 4.84 17.16 9.91
N ASP A 366 3.89 17.34 9.00
CA ASP A 366 3.94 18.41 8.00
C ASP A 366 3.82 19.82 8.63
N GLU A 367 2.98 19.99 9.65
CA GLU A 367 2.85 21.26 10.36
C GLU A 367 4.09 21.61 11.19
N GLU A 368 4.73 20.64 11.85
CA GLU A 368 5.97 20.86 12.58
C GLU A 368 7.12 21.28 11.67
N CYS A 369 7.24 20.66 10.51
CA CYS A 369 8.24 21.05 9.51
C CYS A 369 8.03 22.46 8.98
N LYS A 370 6.77 22.85 8.73
CA LYS A 370 6.44 24.23 8.29
C LYS A 370 6.77 25.31 9.35
N LYS A 371 6.77 24.96 10.64
CA LYS A 371 7.13 25.88 11.72
C LYS A 371 8.64 25.99 11.95
N SER A 372 9.41 25.01 11.50
CA SER A 372 10.87 24.93 11.67
C SER A 372 11.67 25.42 10.44
N SER A 373 11.00 25.67 9.33
CA SER A 373 11.55 26.27 8.10
C SER A 373 11.24 27.76 8.01
#